data_16b6d09a902d931cae3d1682cd9794fb
#
_entry.id   16b6d09a902d931cae3d1682cd9794fb
#
_cell.length_a   1.000
_cell.length_b   1.000
_cell.length_c   1.000
_cell.angle_alpha   90.00
_cell.angle_beta   90.00
_cell.angle_gamma   90.00
#
_symmetry.space_group_name_H-M   'P 1'
#
loop_
_entity.id
_entity.type
_entity.pdbx_description
1 polymer ?
#
loop_
_entity_poly.entity_id
_entity_poly.type
_entity_poly.pdbx_seq_one_letter_code
_entity_poly.pdbx_strand_id
1 'polypeptide(L)'
;MSLSVVPPSGLRVNRRSAVPVHVQLKTQIRHLIMTGTLKPGSQVPTVRQLAGFLRINPNTAARVLADLQQDGYLESRPGRGTFVAERLATGEGRLARGLERLVDETLERTRRLGYSVEEFLATAAARTPTAGARKATKRTRALVVECNSEELSRFRDELEAELPLSVDRLLVDELTERVRRD
;
A
#
# COMPACT_ATOMS: atom_id res chain seq x y z
N MET A 1 27.40 0.25 -21.87
CA MET A 1 26.07 0.20 -22.50
C MET A 1 25.08 0.83 -21.55
N SER A 2 24.69 2.08 -21.85
CA SER A 2 23.75 2.85 -20.99
C SER A 2 22.35 2.31 -21.24
N LEU A 3 21.81 1.53 -20.30
CA LEU A 3 20.42 1.12 -20.33
C LEU A 3 19.57 2.38 -20.13
N SER A 4 18.99 2.91 -21.20
CA SER A 4 17.98 3.94 -21.13
C SER A 4 16.82 3.41 -20.31
N VAL A 5 16.75 3.81 -19.04
CA VAL A 5 15.59 3.57 -18.19
C VAL A 5 14.47 4.48 -18.70
N VAL A 6 13.71 3.97 -19.64
CA VAL A 6 12.50 4.65 -20.11
C VAL A 6 11.49 4.58 -18.99
N PRO A 7 10.84 5.71 -18.59
CA PRO A 7 9.71 5.62 -17.67
C PRO A 7 8.69 4.67 -18.30
N PRO A 8 8.09 3.76 -17.53
CA PRO A 8 7.05 2.91 -18.09
C PRO A 8 5.97 3.82 -18.67
N SER A 9 5.83 3.77 -19.99
CA SER A 9 4.85 4.54 -20.75
C SER A 9 3.47 4.22 -20.17
N GLY A 10 2.83 5.20 -19.52
CA GLY A 10 1.51 5.02 -18.93
C GLY A 10 1.36 5.49 -17.49
N LEU A 11 2.44 5.74 -16.74
CA LEU A 11 2.31 6.28 -15.38
C LEU A 11 1.84 7.73 -15.41
N ARG A 12 0.75 8.00 -14.72
CA ARG A 12 0.16 9.34 -14.60
C ARG A 12 -0.22 9.64 -13.15
N VAL A 13 -0.10 10.90 -12.76
CA VAL A 13 -0.49 11.38 -11.43
C VAL A 13 -1.58 12.43 -11.58
N ASN A 14 -2.73 12.16 -11.00
CA ASN A 14 -3.79 13.15 -10.85
C ASN A 14 -3.76 13.71 -9.42
N ARG A 15 -3.24 14.92 -9.26
CA ARG A 15 -3.16 15.61 -7.97
C ARG A 15 -4.50 16.12 -7.43
N ARG A 16 -5.51 16.22 -8.30
CA ARG A 16 -6.88 16.63 -7.93
C ARG A 16 -7.77 15.45 -7.54
N SER A 17 -7.27 14.23 -7.68
CA SER A 17 -7.98 13.02 -7.29
C SER A 17 -8.08 12.93 -5.76
N ALA A 18 -9.20 12.42 -5.25
CA ALA A 18 -9.35 12.04 -3.85
C ALA A 18 -8.40 10.89 -3.44
N VAL A 19 -7.86 10.14 -4.43
CA VAL A 19 -6.91 9.06 -4.18
C VAL A 19 -5.49 9.64 -4.02
N PRO A 20 -4.81 9.37 -2.89
CA PRO A 20 -3.46 9.86 -2.66
C PRO A 20 -2.47 9.43 -3.74
N VAL A 21 -1.51 10.31 -4.11
CA VAL A 21 -0.54 10.07 -5.19
C VAL A 21 0.22 8.75 -5.02
N HIS A 22 0.64 8.40 -3.80
CA HIS A 22 1.37 7.16 -3.56
C HIS A 22 0.50 5.93 -3.85
N VAL A 23 -0.80 5.98 -3.55
CA VAL A 23 -1.74 4.88 -3.87
C VAL A 23 -1.95 4.76 -5.37
N GLN A 24 -2.13 5.89 -6.08
CA GLN A 24 -2.26 5.90 -7.53
C GLN A 24 -1.06 5.23 -8.21
N LEU A 25 0.16 5.62 -7.81
CA LEU A 25 1.39 5.10 -8.40
C LEU A 25 1.63 3.63 -8.04
N LYS A 26 1.44 3.25 -6.79
CA LYS A 26 1.57 1.85 -6.36
C LYS A 26 0.65 0.94 -7.19
N THR A 27 -0.61 1.35 -7.36
CA THR A 27 -1.60 0.60 -8.14
C THR A 27 -1.22 0.51 -9.61
N GLN A 28 -0.78 1.62 -10.23
CA GLN A 28 -0.40 1.63 -11.64
C GLN A 28 0.85 0.76 -11.90
N ILE A 29 1.90 0.88 -11.08
CA ILE A 29 3.12 0.07 -11.25
C ILE A 29 2.79 -1.41 -11.07
N ARG A 30 2.00 -1.76 -10.06
CA ARG A 30 1.53 -3.12 -9.86
C ARG A 30 0.77 -3.64 -11.08
N HIS A 31 -0.14 -2.86 -11.65
CA HIS A 31 -0.87 -3.20 -12.86
C HIS A 31 0.08 -3.45 -14.04
N LEU A 32 1.07 -2.58 -14.28
CA LEU A 32 2.05 -2.76 -15.35
C LEU A 32 2.89 -4.05 -15.19
N ILE A 33 3.19 -4.44 -13.95
CA ILE A 33 3.87 -5.71 -13.66
C ILE A 33 2.94 -6.89 -13.93
N MET A 34 1.70 -6.81 -13.48
CA MET A 34 0.72 -7.89 -13.61
C MET A 34 0.30 -8.16 -15.06
N THR A 35 0.21 -7.10 -15.87
CA THR A 35 -0.09 -7.20 -17.31
C THR A 35 1.13 -7.59 -18.15
N GLY A 36 2.33 -7.70 -17.54
CA GLY A 36 3.57 -8.01 -18.23
C GLY A 36 4.16 -6.85 -19.05
N THR A 37 3.60 -5.65 -18.94
CA THR A 37 4.19 -4.43 -19.53
C THR A 37 5.55 -4.12 -18.89
N LEU A 38 5.66 -4.31 -17.59
CA LEU A 38 6.92 -4.39 -16.86
C LEU A 38 7.25 -5.87 -16.65
N LYS A 39 8.23 -6.38 -17.42
CA LYS A 39 8.60 -7.80 -17.39
C LYS A 39 9.36 -8.16 -16.11
N PRO A 40 9.21 -9.39 -15.59
CA PRO A 40 10.08 -9.90 -14.52
C PRO A 40 11.56 -9.72 -14.86
N GLY A 41 12.36 -9.32 -13.87
CA GLY A 41 13.78 -9.04 -14.03
C GLY A 41 14.12 -7.71 -14.71
N SER A 42 13.14 -6.94 -15.21
CA SER A 42 13.40 -5.61 -15.76
C SER A 42 13.69 -4.59 -14.67
N GLN A 43 14.62 -3.67 -14.96
CA GLN A 43 14.97 -2.60 -14.04
C GLN A 43 13.90 -1.51 -14.03
N VAL A 44 13.48 -1.08 -12.83
CA VAL A 44 12.58 0.06 -12.65
C VAL A 44 13.37 1.36 -12.45
N PRO A 45 12.77 2.53 -12.73
CA PRO A 45 13.41 3.81 -12.50
C PRO A 45 13.82 4.00 -11.03
N THR A 46 14.94 4.65 -10.80
CA THR A 46 15.36 5.06 -9.46
C THR A 46 14.38 6.06 -8.85
N VAL A 47 14.40 6.21 -7.52
CA VAL A 47 13.60 7.21 -6.80
C VAL A 47 13.69 8.60 -7.45
N ARG A 48 14.93 9.04 -7.76
CA ARG A 48 15.16 10.36 -8.37
C ARG A 48 14.57 10.47 -9.77
N GLN A 49 14.74 9.44 -10.60
CA GLN A 49 14.19 9.40 -11.94
C GLN A 49 12.66 9.39 -11.90
N LEU A 50 12.06 8.53 -11.08
CA LEU A 50 10.60 8.43 -10.92
C LEU A 50 10.01 9.76 -10.43
N ALA A 51 10.64 10.38 -9.43
CA ALA A 51 10.23 11.67 -8.89
C ALA A 51 10.31 12.79 -9.94
N GLY A 52 11.40 12.82 -10.72
CA GLY A 52 11.61 13.79 -11.78
C GLY A 52 10.59 13.64 -12.92
N PHE A 53 10.36 12.42 -13.42
CA PHE A 53 9.41 12.18 -14.51
C PHE A 53 7.98 12.56 -14.14
N LEU A 54 7.55 12.24 -12.91
CA LEU A 54 6.19 12.48 -12.46
C LEU A 54 6.02 13.84 -11.75
N ARG A 55 7.13 14.58 -11.58
CA ARG A 55 7.19 15.84 -10.83
C ARG A 55 6.59 15.73 -9.43
N ILE A 56 6.89 14.63 -8.71
CA ILE A 56 6.43 14.37 -7.36
C ILE A 56 7.57 14.48 -6.34
N ASN A 57 7.22 14.53 -5.07
CA ASN A 57 8.22 14.52 -3.99
C ASN A 57 9.02 13.20 -4.01
N PRO A 58 10.36 13.25 -3.94
CA PRO A 58 11.21 12.05 -3.85
C PRO A 58 10.82 11.09 -2.73
N ASN A 59 10.36 11.59 -1.58
CA ASN A 59 9.90 10.76 -0.48
C ASN A 59 8.64 9.95 -0.86
N THR A 60 7.75 10.53 -1.67
CA THR A 60 6.57 9.81 -2.20
C THR A 60 7.01 8.68 -3.14
N ALA A 61 7.97 8.94 -4.04
CA ALA A 61 8.51 7.92 -4.93
C ALA A 61 9.24 6.81 -4.14
N ALA A 62 10.05 7.19 -3.14
CA ALA A 62 10.74 6.24 -2.28
C ALA A 62 9.77 5.31 -1.54
N ARG A 63 8.71 5.88 -0.95
CA ARG A 63 7.66 5.12 -0.28
C ARG A 63 6.99 4.12 -1.22
N VAL A 64 6.61 4.55 -2.43
CA VAL A 64 5.97 3.66 -3.41
C VAL A 64 6.86 2.48 -3.78
N LEU A 65 8.16 2.72 -4.04
CA LEU A 65 9.09 1.64 -4.36
C LEU A 65 9.31 0.71 -3.16
N ALA A 66 9.41 1.25 -1.94
CA ALA A 66 9.53 0.46 -0.72
C ALA A 66 8.29 -0.41 -0.47
N ASP A 67 7.08 0.15 -0.61
CA ASP A 67 5.83 -0.58 -0.47
C ASP A 67 5.72 -1.73 -1.50
N LEU A 68 6.14 -1.49 -2.75
CA LEU A 68 6.16 -2.53 -3.79
C LEU A 68 7.21 -3.61 -3.55
N GLN A 69 8.34 -3.27 -2.91
CA GLN A 69 9.34 -4.24 -2.47
C GLN A 69 8.80 -5.11 -1.31
N GLN A 70 8.16 -4.48 -0.33
CA GLN A 70 7.55 -5.18 0.78
C GLN A 70 6.44 -6.14 0.31
N ASP A 71 5.66 -5.73 -0.68
CA ASP A 71 4.62 -6.56 -1.31
C ASP A 71 5.20 -7.64 -2.27
N GLY A 72 6.52 -7.71 -2.45
CA GLY A 72 7.18 -8.71 -3.28
C GLY A 72 7.08 -8.49 -4.79
N TYR A 73 6.62 -7.32 -5.25
CA TYR A 73 6.59 -6.98 -6.68
C TYR A 73 7.94 -6.51 -7.22
N LEU A 74 8.76 -5.93 -6.35
CA LEU A 74 10.08 -5.44 -6.70
C LEU A 74 11.13 -6.08 -5.79
N GLU A 75 12.37 -6.18 -6.28
CA GLU A 75 13.54 -6.61 -5.53
C GLU A 75 14.67 -5.60 -5.70
N SER A 76 15.40 -5.32 -4.61
CA SER A 76 16.58 -4.46 -4.65
C SER A 76 17.84 -5.31 -4.82
N ARG A 77 18.69 -4.95 -5.78
CA ARG A 77 20.00 -5.59 -5.98
C ARG A 77 21.09 -4.58 -5.64
N PRO A 78 21.88 -4.82 -4.57
CA PRO A 78 22.91 -3.86 -4.12
C PRO A 78 23.82 -3.39 -5.27
N GLY A 79 24.02 -2.09 -5.39
CA GLY A 79 24.83 -1.48 -6.46
C GLY A 79 24.26 -1.54 -7.87
N ARG A 80 23.15 -2.25 -8.09
CA ARG A 80 22.56 -2.47 -9.43
C ARG A 80 21.18 -1.80 -9.60
N GLY A 81 20.50 -1.46 -8.50
CA GLY A 81 19.19 -0.81 -8.51
C GLY A 81 18.05 -1.71 -8.12
N THR A 82 16.83 -1.30 -8.49
CA THR A 82 15.58 -1.99 -8.21
C THR A 82 15.03 -2.65 -9.47
N PHE A 83 14.56 -3.87 -9.35
CA PHE A 83 14.09 -4.70 -10.47
C PHE A 83 12.72 -5.28 -10.16
N VAL A 84 11.96 -5.61 -11.20
CA VAL A 84 10.73 -6.39 -11.06
C VAL A 84 11.10 -7.80 -10.59
N ALA A 85 10.47 -8.29 -9.54
CA ALA A 85 10.75 -9.60 -8.97
C ALA A 85 10.50 -10.71 -10.01
N GLU A 86 11.42 -11.67 -10.12
CA GLU A 86 11.31 -12.81 -11.04
C GLU A 86 10.23 -13.80 -10.59
N ARG A 87 10.04 -13.91 -9.27
CA ARG A 87 8.96 -14.69 -8.65
C ARG A 87 8.03 -13.73 -7.90
N LEU A 88 6.92 -13.39 -8.51
CA LEU A 88 5.83 -12.74 -7.78
C LEU A 88 5.30 -13.71 -6.73
N ALA A 89 5.24 -13.27 -5.48
CA ALA A 89 4.68 -14.06 -4.39
C ALA A 89 3.27 -14.55 -4.79
N THR A 90 3.12 -15.87 -4.93
CA THR A 90 2.00 -16.52 -5.64
C THR A 90 0.63 -16.34 -4.99
N GLY A 91 0.56 -15.90 -3.74
CA GLY A 91 -0.70 -15.67 -3.01
C GLY A 91 -1.31 -14.29 -3.26
N GLU A 92 -0.51 -13.24 -3.18
CA GLU A 92 -0.99 -11.85 -3.34
C GLU A 92 -1.26 -11.49 -4.79
N GLY A 93 -0.49 -12.03 -5.73
CA GLY A 93 -0.75 -11.88 -7.16
C GLY A 93 -2.08 -12.49 -7.62
N ARG A 94 -2.63 -13.45 -6.88
CA ARG A 94 -3.94 -14.04 -7.15
C ARG A 94 -5.08 -13.13 -6.70
N LEU A 95 -4.95 -12.51 -5.52
CA LEU A 95 -5.91 -11.52 -4.99
C LEU A 95 -5.90 -10.22 -5.82
N ALA A 96 -4.71 -9.74 -6.21
CA ALA A 96 -4.58 -8.56 -7.05
C ALA A 96 -5.22 -8.75 -8.42
N ARG A 97 -4.99 -9.88 -9.09
CA ARG A 97 -5.64 -10.24 -10.36
C ARG A 97 -7.16 -10.37 -10.22
N GLY A 98 -7.65 -10.87 -9.09
CA GLY A 98 -9.07 -10.94 -8.80
C GLY A 98 -9.72 -9.56 -8.73
N LEU A 99 -9.07 -8.61 -8.05
CA LEU A 99 -9.56 -7.23 -7.96
C LEU A 99 -9.51 -6.52 -9.33
N GLU A 100 -8.44 -6.67 -10.09
CA GLU A 100 -8.30 -6.08 -11.43
C GLU A 100 -9.39 -6.57 -12.36
N ARG A 101 -9.62 -7.89 -12.39
CA ARG A 101 -10.71 -8.48 -13.18
C ARG A 101 -12.06 -7.93 -12.78
N LEU A 102 -12.34 -7.84 -11.49
CA LEU A 102 -13.59 -7.25 -10.97
C LEU A 102 -13.76 -5.80 -11.40
N VAL A 103 -12.69 -5.01 -11.37
CA VAL A 103 -12.70 -3.61 -11.83
C VAL A 103 -12.99 -3.55 -13.33
N ASP A 104 -12.29 -4.34 -14.15
CA ASP A 104 -12.47 -4.37 -15.60
C ASP A 104 -13.89 -4.79 -15.98
N GLU A 105 -14.41 -5.85 -15.39
CA GLU A 105 -15.79 -6.32 -15.57
C GLU A 105 -16.83 -5.25 -15.18
N THR A 106 -16.57 -4.55 -14.06
CA THR A 106 -17.47 -3.50 -13.56
C THR A 106 -17.46 -2.29 -14.48
N LEU A 107 -16.29 -1.85 -14.95
CA LEU A 107 -16.18 -0.73 -15.90
C LEU A 107 -16.85 -1.05 -17.25
N GLU A 108 -16.67 -2.28 -17.74
CA GLU A 108 -17.33 -2.71 -18.97
C GLU A 108 -18.84 -2.75 -18.82
N ARG A 109 -19.34 -3.27 -17.70
CA ARG A 109 -20.78 -3.27 -17.38
C ARG A 109 -21.34 -1.87 -17.25
N THR A 110 -20.60 -0.94 -16.64
CA THR A 110 -20.96 0.47 -16.51
C THR A 110 -21.17 1.12 -17.88
N ARG A 111 -20.23 0.90 -18.82
CA ARG A 111 -20.32 1.40 -20.20
C ARG A 111 -21.52 0.83 -20.95
N ARG A 112 -21.78 -0.48 -20.83
CA ARG A 112 -22.94 -1.13 -21.46
C ARG A 112 -24.27 -0.60 -20.96
N LEU A 113 -24.33 -0.16 -19.71
CA LEU A 113 -25.54 0.48 -19.12
C LEU A 113 -25.66 1.96 -19.49
N GLY A 114 -24.72 2.51 -20.27
CA GLY A 114 -24.76 3.90 -20.74
C GLY A 114 -24.23 4.94 -19.76
N TYR A 115 -23.63 4.51 -18.64
CA TYR A 115 -23.03 5.43 -17.67
C TYR A 115 -21.56 5.71 -18.00
N SER A 116 -21.12 6.94 -17.73
CA SER A 116 -19.71 7.28 -17.81
C SER A 116 -18.92 6.68 -16.65
N VAL A 117 -17.61 6.52 -16.83
CA VAL A 117 -16.71 6.06 -15.78
C VAL A 117 -16.67 7.06 -14.62
N GLU A 118 -16.78 8.35 -14.93
CA GLU A 118 -16.82 9.45 -13.96
C GLU A 118 -18.05 9.36 -13.05
N GLU A 119 -19.24 9.11 -13.63
CA GLU A 119 -20.48 8.93 -12.87
C GLU A 119 -20.41 7.71 -11.96
N PHE A 120 -19.84 6.60 -12.47
CA PHE A 120 -19.62 5.41 -11.67
C PHE A 120 -18.67 5.68 -10.49
N LEU A 121 -17.53 6.32 -10.72
CA LEU A 121 -16.57 6.64 -9.68
C LEU A 121 -17.15 7.62 -8.64
N ALA A 122 -17.87 8.64 -9.07
CA ALA A 122 -18.54 9.57 -8.16
C ALA A 122 -19.59 8.85 -7.29
N THR A 123 -20.40 7.98 -7.89
CA THR A 123 -21.41 7.18 -7.18
C THR A 123 -20.77 6.20 -6.20
N ALA A 124 -19.69 5.51 -6.61
CA ALA A 124 -18.94 4.59 -5.76
C ALA A 124 -18.31 5.33 -4.56
N ALA A 125 -17.71 6.50 -4.81
CA ALA A 125 -17.13 7.34 -3.76
C ALA A 125 -18.20 7.82 -2.75
N ALA A 126 -19.39 8.22 -3.23
CA ALA A 126 -20.49 8.65 -2.38
C ALA A 126 -21.05 7.50 -1.49
N ARG A 127 -20.94 6.26 -1.95
CA ARG A 127 -21.37 5.06 -1.21
C ARG A 127 -20.30 4.44 -0.35
N THR A 128 -19.04 4.81 -0.59
CA THR A 128 -17.94 4.35 0.25
C THR A 128 -17.94 5.21 1.52
N PRO A 129 -18.08 4.63 2.73
CA PRO A 129 -17.91 5.38 3.96
C PRO A 129 -16.57 6.09 3.91
N THR A 130 -16.58 7.40 4.16
CA THR A 130 -15.33 8.17 4.32
C THR A 130 -14.38 7.40 5.24
N ALA A 131 -13.10 7.39 4.95
CA ALA A 131 -12.09 6.54 5.58
C ALA A 131 -12.03 6.57 7.12
N GLY A 132 -12.80 7.49 7.76
CA GLY A 132 -13.07 7.51 9.19
C GLY A 132 -14.18 6.57 9.68
N ALA A 133 -14.96 5.93 8.78
CA ALA A 133 -16.10 5.06 9.15
C ALA A 133 -15.87 3.57 8.81
N ARG A 134 -14.68 3.17 8.41
CA ARG A 134 -14.33 1.74 8.43
C ARG A 134 -14.27 1.31 9.89
N LYS A 135 -15.39 0.79 10.42
CA LYS A 135 -15.32 -0.13 11.54
C LYS A 135 -14.33 -1.21 11.14
N ALA A 136 -13.11 -1.09 11.65
CA ALA A 136 -12.13 -2.15 11.57
C ALA A 136 -12.77 -3.36 12.26
N THR A 137 -13.24 -4.33 11.50
CA THR A 137 -13.75 -5.61 12.00
C THR A 137 -12.64 -6.45 12.64
N LYS A 138 -11.41 -5.92 12.62
CA LYS A 138 -10.27 -6.40 13.39
C LYS A 138 -9.49 -5.18 13.87
N ARG A 139 -9.80 -4.69 15.07
CA ARG A 139 -8.94 -3.70 15.73
C ARG A 139 -7.54 -4.29 15.82
N THR A 140 -6.54 -3.61 15.29
CA THR A 140 -5.15 -3.99 15.50
C THR A 140 -4.92 -4.04 17.00
N ARG A 141 -4.44 -5.18 17.52
CA ARG A 141 -4.07 -5.29 18.92
C ARG A 141 -2.65 -4.82 19.09
N ALA A 142 -2.43 -3.87 19.97
CA ALA A 142 -1.11 -3.44 20.39
C ALA A 142 -0.88 -3.88 21.84
N LEU A 143 0.32 -4.30 22.15
CA LEU A 143 0.73 -4.60 23.52
C LEU A 143 1.66 -3.48 23.98
N VAL A 144 1.29 -2.79 25.06
CA VAL A 144 2.15 -1.82 25.73
C VAL A 144 2.69 -2.45 27.00
N VAL A 145 4.01 -2.43 27.13
CA VAL A 145 4.73 -2.95 28.30
C VAL A 145 5.42 -1.78 28.98
N GLU A 146 5.12 -1.58 30.26
CA GLU A 146 5.67 -0.49 31.07
C GLU A 146 5.87 -0.96 32.52
N CYS A 147 6.78 -0.33 33.23
CA CYS A 147 7.05 -0.63 34.63
C CYS A 147 6.10 0.10 35.61
N ASN A 148 5.40 1.15 35.15
CA ASN A 148 4.49 1.96 35.96
C ASN A 148 3.04 1.78 35.48
N SER A 149 2.15 1.36 36.38
CA SER A 149 0.74 1.10 36.10
C SER A 149 -0.07 2.36 35.73
N GLU A 150 0.29 3.52 36.26
CA GLU A 150 -0.37 4.80 35.96
C GLU A 150 -0.01 5.29 34.55
N GLU A 151 1.27 5.25 34.20
CA GLU A 151 1.73 5.58 32.85
C GLU A 151 1.17 4.62 31.82
N LEU A 152 1.12 3.31 32.11
CA LEU A 152 0.54 2.30 31.27
C LEU A 152 -0.93 2.58 30.94
N SER A 153 -1.71 3.04 31.92
CA SER A 153 -3.11 3.42 31.72
C SER A 153 -3.26 4.66 30.85
N ARG A 154 -2.42 5.67 31.10
CA ARG A 154 -2.40 6.91 30.33
C ARG A 154 -2.04 6.68 28.86
N PHE A 155 -0.99 5.93 28.59
CA PHE A 155 -0.58 5.58 27.21
C PHE A 155 -1.65 4.80 26.47
N ARG A 156 -2.33 3.87 27.14
CA ARG A 156 -3.45 3.15 26.52
C ARG A 156 -4.54 4.12 26.07
N ASP A 157 -5.00 4.98 26.98
CA ASP A 157 -6.12 5.88 26.73
C ASP A 157 -5.79 6.89 25.61
N GLU A 158 -4.54 7.37 25.56
CA GLU A 158 -4.03 8.25 24.51
C GLU A 158 -3.96 7.53 23.15
N LEU A 159 -3.42 6.30 23.12
CA LEU A 159 -3.31 5.53 21.88
C LEU A 159 -4.68 5.08 21.33
N GLU A 160 -5.61 4.68 22.18
CA GLU A 160 -6.96 4.29 21.76
C GLU A 160 -7.82 5.49 21.34
N ALA A 161 -7.52 6.70 21.84
CA ALA A 161 -8.17 7.94 21.43
C ALA A 161 -7.73 8.41 20.04
N GLU A 162 -6.44 8.25 19.71
CA GLU A 162 -5.87 8.74 18.46
C GLU A 162 -5.85 7.69 17.34
N LEU A 163 -5.82 6.39 17.67
CA LEU A 163 -5.63 5.32 16.72
C LEU A 163 -6.75 4.27 16.82
N PRO A 164 -7.17 3.66 15.68
CA PRO A 164 -8.20 2.62 15.64
C PRO A 164 -7.64 1.26 16.08
N LEU A 165 -7.09 1.17 17.28
CA LEU A 165 -6.51 -0.06 17.83
C LEU A 165 -7.08 -0.35 19.23
N SER A 166 -6.85 -1.56 19.72
CA SER A 166 -7.08 -1.93 21.11
C SER A 166 -5.73 -2.25 21.77
N VAL A 167 -5.51 -1.69 22.96
CA VAL A 167 -4.25 -1.84 23.68
C VAL A 167 -4.39 -2.85 24.81
N ASP A 168 -3.65 -3.95 24.70
CA ASP A 168 -3.41 -4.86 25.80
C ASP A 168 -2.29 -4.29 26.70
N ARG A 169 -2.40 -4.44 27.99
CA ARG A 169 -1.46 -3.93 28.97
C ARG A 169 -0.68 -5.07 29.61
N LEU A 170 0.60 -4.88 29.82
CA LEU A 170 1.44 -5.81 30.57
C LEU A 170 2.49 -5.02 31.37
N LEU A 171 2.55 -5.27 32.66
CA LEU A 171 3.66 -4.78 33.48
C LEU A 171 4.92 -5.61 33.23
N VAL A 172 6.08 -4.96 33.30
CA VAL A 172 7.38 -5.62 33.10
C VAL A 172 7.56 -6.80 34.07
N ASP A 173 7.09 -6.67 35.29
CA ASP A 173 7.15 -7.75 36.30
C ASP A 173 6.27 -8.96 35.92
N GLU A 174 5.11 -8.71 35.34
CA GLU A 174 4.23 -9.78 34.83
C GLU A 174 4.82 -10.48 33.60
N LEU A 175 5.53 -9.73 32.74
CA LEU A 175 6.25 -10.30 31.60
C LEU A 175 7.34 -11.27 32.05
N THR A 176 8.12 -10.86 33.07
CA THR A 176 9.21 -11.67 33.61
C THR A 176 8.71 -12.96 34.29
N GLU A 177 7.55 -12.91 34.92
CA GLU A 177 6.92 -14.12 35.48
C GLU A 177 6.38 -15.07 34.41
N ARG A 178 5.82 -14.55 33.31
CA ARG A 178 5.36 -15.39 32.19
C ARG A 178 6.49 -16.10 31.46
N VAL A 179 7.59 -15.37 31.17
CA VAL A 179 8.76 -15.92 30.48
C VAL A 179 9.47 -17.00 31.34
N ARG A 180 9.32 -16.98 32.67
CA ARG A 180 9.90 -18.02 33.55
C ARG A 180 9.06 -19.29 33.67
N ARG A 181 7.80 -19.27 33.21
CA ARG A 181 6.87 -20.42 33.29
C ARG A 181 6.79 -21.24 31.99
N ASP A 182 7.30 -20.72 30.87
CA ASP A 182 7.47 -21.43 29.60
C ASP A 182 8.91 -21.96 29.45
#